data_f588f568ff1a3d99792f6fb648b04f42
#
_entry.id   f588f568ff1a3d99792f6fb648b04f42
#
_cell.length_a   1.000
_cell.length_b   1.000
_cell.length_c   1.000
_cell.angle_alpha   90.00
_cell.angle_beta   90.00
_cell.angle_gamma   90.00
#
_symmetry.space_group_name_H-M   'P 1'
#
loop_
_entity.id
_entity.type
_entity.pdbx_description
1 polymer ?
#
loop_
_entity_poly.entity_id
_entity_poly.type
_entity_poly.pdbx_seq_one_letter_code
_entity_poly.pdbx_strand_id
1 'polypeptide(L)'
;MLSLAQACAQMQLSAPARARLAAPLAPQAAVRALLADGHDEDAIKLLSRLLPKRYAVAWLCQCVRGEALEDEDRAGAALAEKWVRDPSEAHRRAAQAFAHAGEYVSLGAWLAAAVAWSGGSLAPPQQATAVPPAEYLTARAVAAAITLLAARQPAELATRRSGYAMHALELLANVQAP
;
A
#
# COMPACT_ATOMS: atom_id res chain seq x y z
N MET A 1 -19.80 4.52 1.07
CA MET A 1 -18.61 5.05 1.76
C MET A 1 -17.95 3.89 2.52
N LEU A 2 -16.61 3.75 2.46
CA LEU A 2 -15.88 2.69 3.18
C LEU A 2 -15.97 2.94 4.69
N SER A 3 -16.49 1.97 5.45
CA SER A 3 -16.46 2.06 6.93
C SER A 3 -15.11 1.60 7.48
N LEU A 4 -14.76 2.06 8.69
CA LEU A 4 -13.55 1.64 9.38
C LEU A 4 -13.53 0.12 9.59
N ALA A 5 -14.66 -0.47 10.00
CA ALA A 5 -14.80 -1.92 10.19
C ALA A 5 -14.56 -2.71 8.89
N GLN A 6 -15.08 -2.22 7.76
CA GLN A 6 -14.82 -2.82 6.46
C GLN A 6 -13.32 -2.73 6.08
N ALA A 7 -12.68 -1.58 6.31
CA ALA A 7 -11.24 -1.43 6.07
C ALA A 7 -10.42 -2.43 6.90
N CYS A 8 -10.71 -2.54 8.21
CA CYS A 8 -10.06 -3.49 9.10
C CYS A 8 -10.22 -4.95 8.63
N ALA A 9 -11.42 -5.34 8.20
CA ALA A 9 -11.69 -6.68 7.70
C ALA A 9 -10.96 -6.95 6.38
N GLN A 10 -11.03 -6.03 5.40
CA GLN A 10 -10.38 -6.14 4.10
C GLN A 10 -8.85 -6.23 4.22
N MET A 11 -8.26 -5.54 5.19
CA MET A 11 -6.83 -5.54 5.43
C MET A 11 -6.38 -6.61 6.43
N GLN A 12 -7.32 -7.41 6.97
CA GLN A 12 -7.02 -8.49 7.90
C GLN A 12 -6.20 -8.02 9.11
N LEU A 13 -6.64 -6.93 9.75
CA LEU A 13 -6.00 -6.46 10.97
C LEU A 13 -6.02 -7.53 12.05
N SER A 14 -5.02 -7.55 12.89
CA SER A 14 -4.89 -8.49 14.00
C SER A 14 -6.08 -8.39 14.97
N ALA A 15 -6.36 -9.46 15.71
CA ALA A 15 -7.44 -9.44 16.68
C ALA A 15 -7.25 -8.36 17.78
N PRO A 16 -6.05 -8.14 18.34
CA PRO A 16 -5.81 -7.04 19.27
C PRO A 16 -6.07 -5.66 18.64
N ALA A 17 -5.60 -5.42 17.43
CA ALA A 17 -5.83 -4.16 16.72
C ALA A 17 -7.33 -3.91 16.48
N ARG A 18 -8.08 -4.93 16.08
CA ARG A 18 -9.55 -4.81 15.90
C ARG A 18 -10.27 -4.54 17.22
N ALA A 19 -9.85 -5.17 18.31
CA ALA A 19 -10.40 -4.92 19.64
C ALA A 19 -10.16 -3.47 20.07
N ARG A 20 -8.97 -2.92 19.79
CA ARG A 20 -8.61 -1.52 20.05
C ARG A 20 -9.51 -0.53 19.29
N LEU A 21 -9.99 -0.91 18.11
CA LEU A 21 -10.83 -0.10 17.24
C LEU A 21 -12.33 -0.43 17.36
N ALA A 22 -12.77 -1.11 18.41
CA ALA A 22 -14.18 -1.50 18.58
C ALA A 22 -15.11 -0.28 18.80
N ALA A 23 -14.61 0.81 19.39
CA ALA A 23 -15.35 2.05 19.52
C ALA A 23 -15.34 2.85 18.18
N PRO A 24 -16.40 3.60 17.87
CA PRO A 24 -16.43 4.48 16.70
C PRO A 24 -15.34 5.54 16.78
N LEU A 25 -14.41 5.52 15.85
CA LEU A 25 -13.31 6.48 15.74
C LEU A 25 -13.27 7.08 14.33
N ALA A 26 -12.86 8.34 14.25
CA ALA A 26 -12.47 8.93 12.98
C ALA A 26 -11.22 8.19 12.44
N PRO A 27 -11.05 8.07 11.10
CA PRO A 27 -9.97 7.30 10.51
C PRO A 27 -8.57 7.65 11.04
N GLN A 28 -8.26 8.93 11.18
CA GLN A 28 -6.98 9.38 11.72
C GLN A 28 -6.80 9.03 13.20
N ALA A 29 -7.86 9.13 14.00
CA ALA A 29 -7.83 8.77 15.41
C ALA A 29 -7.62 7.26 15.59
N ALA A 30 -8.22 6.44 14.73
CA ALA A 30 -8.00 4.99 14.71
C ALA A 30 -6.53 4.65 14.44
N VAL A 31 -5.90 5.27 13.43
CA VAL A 31 -4.48 5.06 13.14
C VAL A 31 -3.59 5.48 14.31
N ARG A 32 -3.85 6.66 14.90
CA ARG A 32 -3.09 7.13 16.07
C ARG A 32 -3.22 6.18 17.27
N ALA A 33 -4.40 5.63 17.49
CA ALA A 33 -4.61 4.65 18.56
C ALA A 33 -3.79 3.37 18.34
N LEU A 34 -3.73 2.86 17.10
CA LEU A 34 -2.90 1.70 16.77
C LEU A 34 -1.41 1.98 16.99
N LEU A 35 -0.92 3.14 16.54
CA LEU A 35 0.49 3.53 16.72
C LEU A 35 0.85 3.73 18.20
N ALA A 36 -0.04 4.33 18.99
CA ALA A 36 0.18 4.53 20.43
C ALA A 36 0.31 3.21 21.20
N ASP A 37 -0.35 2.15 20.73
CA ASP A 37 -0.34 0.82 21.33
C ASP A 37 0.70 -0.12 20.68
N GLY A 38 1.55 0.38 19.77
CA GLY A 38 2.61 -0.39 19.10
C GLY A 38 2.12 -1.35 18.02
N HIS A 39 0.89 -1.16 17.52
CA HIS A 39 0.33 -1.92 16.38
C HIS A 39 0.74 -1.32 15.03
N ASP A 40 2.05 -1.09 14.83
CA ASP A 40 2.58 -0.38 13.65
C ASP A 40 2.24 -1.07 12.33
N GLU A 41 2.28 -2.40 12.29
CA GLU A 41 1.93 -3.17 11.08
C GLU A 41 0.44 -3.00 10.73
N ASP A 42 -0.44 -3.07 11.72
CA ASP A 42 -1.87 -2.87 11.52
C ASP A 42 -2.18 -1.42 11.13
N ALA A 43 -1.43 -0.45 11.67
CA ALA A 43 -1.52 0.96 11.27
C ALA A 43 -1.13 1.15 9.79
N ILE A 44 -0.06 0.52 9.32
CA ILE A 44 0.35 0.54 7.90
C ILE A 44 -0.74 -0.08 7.02
N LYS A 45 -1.28 -1.24 7.39
CA LYS A 45 -2.38 -1.89 6.67
C LYS A 45 -3.59 -0.97 6.57
N LEU A 46 -4.00 -0.37 7.68
CA LEU A 46 -5.16 0.53 7.73
C LEU A 46 -4.93 1.78 6.88
N LEU A 47 -3.79 2.44 7.00
CA LEU A 47 -3.41 3.61 6.20
C LEU A 47 -3.42 3.31 4.71
N SER A 48 -2.84 2.17 4.31
CA SER A 48 -2.83 1.75 2.90
C SER A 48 -4.24 1.67 2.32
N ARG A 49 -5.25 1.34 3.13
CA ARG A 49 -6.64 1.23 2.68
C ARG A 49 -7.44 2.53 2.78
N LEU A 50 -7.11 3.38 3.73
CA LEU A 50 -7.76 4.67 3.94
C LEU A 50 -7.32 5.73 2.92
N LEU A 51 -6.10 5.64 2.43
CA LEU A 51 -5.61 6.52 1.37
C LEU A 51 -6.25 6.15 0.02
N PRO A 52 -6.59 7.13 -0.83
CA PRO A 52 -6.91 6.87 -2.22
C PRO A 52 -5.75 6.11 -2.90
N LYS A 53 -6.05 5.18 -3.81
CA LYS A 53 -5.07 4.26 -4.41
C LYS A 53 -3.80 4.97 -4.92
N ARG A 54 -3.96 6.08 -5.65
CA ARG A 54 -2.82 6.86 -6.18
C ARG A 54 -1.94 7.44 -5.07
N TYR A 55 -2.55 7.92 -3.98
CA TYR A 55 -1.81 8.44 -2.82
C TYR A 55 -1.11 7.33 -2.04
N ALA A 56 -1.74 6.17 -1.90
CA ALA A 56 -1.11 5.01 -1.27
C ALA A 56 0.14 4.55 -2.05
N VAL A 57 0.08 4.50 -3.38
CA VAL A 57 1.24 4.18 -4.24
C VAL A 57 2.29 5.29 -4.16
N ALA A 58 1.89 6.57 -4.17
CA ALA A 58 2.82 7.69 -4.03
C ALA A 58 3.56 7.66 -2.68
N TRP A 59 2.86 7.35 -1.59
CA TRP A 59 3.47 7.14 -0.29
C TRP A 59 4.50 5.99 -0.31
N LEU A 60 4.16 4.85 -0.90
CA LEU A 60 5.09 3.74 -1.06
C LEU A 60 6.35 4.16 -1.85
N CYS A 61 6.19 4.92 -2.94
CA CYS A 61 7.33 5.48 -3.70
C CYS A 61 8.20 6.40 -2.83
N GLN A 62 7.59 7.18 -1.93
CA GLN A 62 8.34 8.03 -1.00
C GLN A 62 9.12 7.20 0.04
N CYS A 63 8.54 6.11 0.54
CA CYS A 63 9.21 5.22 1.47
C CYS A 63 10.47 4.57 0.90
N VAL A 64 10.51 4.28 -0.40
CA VAL A 64 11.68 3.67 -1.04
C VAL A 64 12.74 4.68 -1.49
N ARG A 65 12.43 5.98 -1.49
CA ARG A 65 13.40 7.02 -1.85
C ARG A 65 14.54 7.07 -0.84
N GLY A 66 15.75 7.08 -1.36
CA GLY A 66 16.95 7.11 -0.52
C GLY A 66 17.38 5.73 0.01
N GLU A 67 16.62 4.69 -0.25
CA GLU A 67 17.02 3.31 0.06
C GLU A 67 17.97 2.78 -1.02
N ALA A 68 18.94 1.97 -0.59
CA ALA A 68 19.77 1.21 -1.51
C ALA A 68 18.95 0.05 -2.10
N LEU A 69 18.52 0.21 -3.35
CA LEU A 69 17.70 -0.77 -4.05
C LEU A 69 18.54 -1.57 -5.05
N GLU A 70 18.26 -2.86 -5.13
CA GLU A 70 18.73 -3.71 -6.23
C GLU A 70 18.07 -3.26 -7.56
N ASP A 71 18.65 -3.66 -8.68
CA ASP A 71 18.21 -3.20 -10.00
C ASP A 71 16.75 -3.55 -10.29
N GLU A 72 16.30 -4.74 -9.90
CA GLU A 72 14.90 -5.16 -10.03
C GLU A 72 13.95 -4.30 -9.18
N ASP A 73 14.31 -4.04 -7.93
CA ASP A 73 13.52 -3.19 -7.03
C ASP A 73 13.43 -1.76 -7.55
N ARG A 74 14.54 -1.26 -8.09
CA ARG A 74 14.62 0.07 -8.72
C ARG A 74 13.74 0.17 -9.96
N ALA A 75 13.71 -0.88 -10.79
CA ALA A 75 12.86 -0.94 -11.97
C ALA A 75 11.37 -0.94 -11.59
N GLY A 76 10.97 -1.72 -10.58
CA GLY A 76 9.60 -1.71 -10.05
C GLY A 76 9.20 -0.35 -9.47
N ALA A 77 10.10 0.30 -8.72
CA ALA A 77 9.88 1.64 -8.19
C ALA A 77 9.68 2.68 -9.30
N ALA A 78 10.49 2.62 -10.37
CA ALA A 78 10.37 3.50 -11.52
C ALA A 78 9.02 3.35 -12.24
N LEU A 79 8.50 2.12 -12.38
CA LEU A 79 7.17 1.88 -12.93
C LEU A 79 6.07 2.46 -12.05
N ALA A 80 6.19 2.31 -10.74
CA ALA A 80 5.23 2.87 -9.79
C ALA A 80 5.24 4.40 -9.82
N GLU A 81 6.40 5.04 -9.81
CA GLU A 81 6.53 6.50 -9.93
C GLU A 81 5.99 7.04 -11.26
N LYS A 82 6.22 6.32 -12.36
CA LYS A 82 5.71 6.69 -13.67
C LYS A 82 4.18 6.72 -13.67
N TRP A 83 3.54 5.69 -13.11
CA TRP A 83 2.10 5.65 -12.99
C TRP A 83 1.55 6.71 -12.03
N VAL A 84 2.22 6.98 -10.93
CA VAL A 84 1.81 8.06 -10.01
C VAL A 84 1.78 9.41 -10.71
N ARG A 85 2.74 9.68 -11.61
CA ARG A 85 2.77 10.92 -12.41
C ARG A 85 1.69 10.95 -13.48
N ASP A 86 1.51 9.83 -14.19
CA ASP A 86 0.55 9.66 -15.27
C ASP A 86 -0.20 8.32 -15.11
N PRO A 87 -1.38 8.30 -14.42
CA PRO A 87 -2.12 7.08 -14.11
C PRO A 87 -2.89 6.53 -15.32
N SER A 88 -2.17 6.24 -16.39
CA SER A 88 -2.71 5.65 -17.62
C SER A 88 -2.81 4.12 -17.55
N GLU A 89 -3.70 3.54 -18.37
CA GLU A 89 -3.81 2.08 -18.51
C GLU A 89 -2.54 1.46 -19.08
N ALA A 90 -1.81 2.18 -19.94
CA ALA A 90 -0.54 1.72 -20.48
C ALA A 90 0.50 1.52 -19.38
N HIS A 91 0.63 2.48 -18.47
CA HIS A 91 1.56 2.38 -17.33
C HIS A 91 1.11 1.30 -16.34
N ARG A 92 -0.21 1.17 -16.11
CA ARG A 92 -0.75 0.11 -15.27
C ARG A 92 -0.43 -1.28 -15.83
N ARG A 93 -0.60 -1.48 -17.15
CA ARG A 93 -0.29 -2.75 -17.82
C ARG A 93 1.20 -3.07 -17.83
N ALA A 94 2.06 -2.08 -18.00
CA ALA A 94 3.51 -2.28 -17.90
C ALA A 94 3.90 -2.76 -16.48
N ALA A 95 3.33 -2.16 -15.44
CA ALA A 95 3.53 -2.60 -14.07
C ALA A 95 2.97 -4.02 -13.83
N GLN A 96 1.82 -4.36 -14.39
CA GLN A 96 1.24 -5.71 -14.30
C GLN A 96 2.16 -6.75 -14.92
N ALA A 97 2.70 -6.50 -16.10
CA ALA A 97 3.63 -7.41 -16.78
C ALA A 97 4.91 -7.62 -15.95
N PHE A 98 5.47 -6.54 -15.37
CA PHE A 98 6.64 -6.61 -14.51
C PHE A 98 6.38 -7.41 -13.23
N ALA A 99 5.28 -7.13 -12.52
CA ALA A 99 4.92 -7.85 -11.29
C ALA A 99 4.71 -9.35 -11.55
N HIS A 100 4.07 -9.69 -12.68
CA HIS A 100 3.85 -11.08 -13.08
C HIS A 100 5.15 -11.80 -13.43
N ALA A 101 6.03 -11.16 -14.19
CA ALA A 101 7.35 -11.72 -14.53
C ALA A 101 8.22 -11.96 -13.30
N GLY A 102 8.14 -11.08 -12.29
CA GLY A 102 8.83 -11.22 -11.00
C GLY A 102 8.11 -12.11 -9.99
N GLU A 103 7.04 -12.82 -10.38
CA GLU A 103 6.28 -13.76 -9.53
C GLU A 103 5.87 -13.18 -8.15
N TYR A 104 5.81 -11.86 -8.03
CA TYR A 104 5.47 -11.14 -6.78
C TYR A 104 6.43 -11.45 -5.61
N VAL A 105 7.71 -11.75 -5.89
CA VAL A 105 8.70 -12.12 -4.88
C VAL A 105 9.48 -10.90 -4.36
N SER A 106 9.96 -10.06 -5.28
CA SER A 106 10.79 -8.89 -4.93
C SER A 106 9.98 -7.70 -4.43
N LEU A 107 10.64 -6.77 -3.75
CA LEU A 107 10.06 -5.47 -3.40
C LEU A 107 9.59 -4.72 -4.66
N GLY A 108 10.39 -4.76 -5.74
CA GLY A 108 10.03 -4.17 -7.02
C GLY A 108 8.76 -4.76 -7.62
N ALA A 109 8.59 -6.09 -7.54
CA ALA A 109 7.38 -6.76 -7.99
C ALA A 109 6.14 -6.33 -7.18
N TRP A 110 6.25 -6.10 -5.87
CA TRP A 110 5.16 -5.60 -5.04
C TRP A 110 4.84 -4.12 -5.29
N LEU A 111 5.85 -3.28 -5.56
CA LEU A 111 5.65 -1.90 -6.01
C LEU A 111 4.82 -1.87 -7.32
N ALA A 112 5.20 -2.70 -8.27
CA ALA A 112 4.48 -2.82 -9.54
C ALA A 112 3.07 -3.43 -9.35
N ALA A 113 2.89 -4.40 -8.46
CA ALA A 113 1.58 -4.99 -8.13
C ALA A 113 0.61 -3.95 -7.55
N ALA A 114 1.10 -3.04 -6.71
CA ALA A 114 0.28 -1.96 -6.15
C ALA A 114 -0.35 -1.09 -7.25
N VAL A 115 0.40 -0.85 -8.33
CA VAL A 115 -0.09 -0.17 -9.54
C VAL A 115 -0.99 -1.07 -10.36
N ALA A 116 -0.57 -2.30 -10.63
CA ALA A 116 -1.30 -3.24 -11.48
C ALA A 116 -2.73 -3.48 -11.00
N TRP A 117 -2.92 -3.49 -9.68
CA TRP A 117 -4.21 -3.75 -9.03
C TRP A 117 -5.03 -2.49 -8.73
N SER A 118 -4.60 -1.33 -9.23
CA SER A 118 -5.32 -0.07 -9.00
C SER A 118 -6.65 0.04 -9.72
N GLY A 119 -6.83 -0.72 -10.81
CA GLY A 119 -8.04 -0.71 -11.65
C GLY A 119 -7.90 -1.62 -12.86
N GLY A 120 -8.71 -1.38 -13.86
CA GLY A 120 -8.69 -2.12 -15.12
C GLY A 120 -9.04 -3.60 -14.95
N SER A 121 -8.30 -4.48 -15.62
CA SER A 121 -8.49 -5.93 -15.58
C SER A 121 -7.20 -6.66 -15.19
N LEU A 122 -7.36 -7.67 -14.33
CA LEU A 122 -6.28 -8.62 -13.98
C LEU A 122 -6.07 -9.64 -15.11
N ALA A 123 -7.07 -9.84 -15.96
CA ALA A 123 -6.98 -10.77 -17.08
C ALA A 123 -5.96 -10.31 -18.13
N PRO A 124 -5.33 -11.26 -18.86
CA PRO A 124 -4.49 -10.93 -20.00
C PRO A 124 -5.23 -10.07 -21.03
N PRO A 125 -4.52 -9.23 -21.81
CA PRO A 125 -5.16 -8.36 -22.81
C PRO A 125 -6.01 -9.09 -23.86
N GLN A 126 -5.68 -10.36 -24.12
CA GLN A 126 -6.38 -11.20 -25.11
C GLN A 126 -7.71 -11.75 -24.58
N GLN A 127 -7.95 -11.71 -23.30
CA GLN A 127 -9.19 -12.20 -22.70
C GLN A 127 -10.31 -11.16 -22.86
N ALA A 128 -11.41 -11.58 -23.51
CA ALA A 128 -12.54 -10.70 -23.78
C ALA A 128 -13.27 -10.22 -22.52
N THR A 129 -13.32 -11.07 -21.48
CA THR A 129 -14.00 -10.74 -20.22
C THR A 129 -13.02 -10.10 -19.25
N ALA A 130 -13.32 -8.86 -18.85
CA ALA A 130 -12.54 -8.17 -17.84
C ALA A 130 -12.73 -8.81 -16.45
N VAL A 131 -11.64 -8.90 -15.69
CA VAL A 131 -11.62 -9.34 -14.28
C VAL A 131 -11.12 -8.18 -13.43
N PRO A 132 -12.02 -7.33 -12.89
CA PRO A 132 -11.60 -6.18 -12.11
C PRO A 132 -10.94 -6.62 -10.79
N PRO A 133 -9.87 -5.95 -10.35
CA PRO A 133 -9.28 -6.21 -9.05
C PRO A 133 -10.24 -5.81 -7.93
N ALA A 134 -10.23 -6.55 -6.83
CA ALA A 134 -10.95 -6.13 -5.64
C ALA A 134 -10.37 -4.78 -5.12
N GLU A 135 -11.25 -3.93 -4.61
CA GLU A 135 -10.93 -2.55 -4.22
C GLU A 135 -9.77 -2.40 -3.21
N TYR A 136 -9.50 -3.45 -2.44
CA TYR A 136 -8.45 -3.46 -1.42
C TYR A 136 -7.11 -4.04 -1.91
N LEU A 137 -7.00 -4.55 -3.13
CA LEU A 137 -5.77 -5.22 -3.58
C LEU A 137 -4.57 -4.28 -3.68
N THR A 138 -4.75 -3.05 -4.20
CA THR A 138 -3.70 -2.03 -4.16
C THR A 138 -3.19 -1.81 -2.74
N ALA A 139 -4.11 -1.65 -1.78
CA ALA A 139 -3.75 -1.42 -0.40
C ALA A 139 -2.97 -2.59 0.21
N ARG A 140 -3.34 -3.84 -0.11
CA ARG A 140 -2.60 -5.03 0.32
C ARG A 140 -1.20 -5.07 -0.27
N ALA A 141 -1.04 -4.74 -1.55
CA ALA A 141 0.27 -4.69 -2.18
C ALA A 141 1.16 -3.59 -1.56
N VAL A 142 0.60 -2.41 -1.31
CA VAL A 142 1.31 -1.31 -0.63
C VAL A 142 1.78 -1.74 0.76
N ALA A 143 0.89 -2.33 1.57
CA ALA A 143 1.23 -2.79 2.91
C ALA A 143 2.30 -3.90 2.89
N ALA A 144 2.23 -4.84 1.94
CA ALA A 144 3.23 -5.89 1.75
C ALA A 144 4.60 -5.30 1.38
N ALA A 145 4.64 -4.38 0.41
CA ALA A 145 5.86 -3.71 -0.01
C ALA A 145 6.53 -2.93 1.14
N ILE A 146 5.75 -2.17 1.93
CA ILE A 146 6.27 -1.43 3.09
C ILE A 146 6.78 -2.38 4.17
N THR A 147 6.10 -3.51 4.39
CA THR A 147 6.55 -4.53 5.34
C THR A 147 7.89 -5.14 4.91
N LEU A 148 8.04 -5.50 3.62
CA LEU A 148 9.31 -5.98 3.06
C LEU A 148 10.41 -4.93 3.19
N LEU A 149 10.10 -3.69 2.86
CA LEU A 149 11.05 -2.58 2.96
C LEU A 149 11.54 -2.37 4.40
N ALA A 150 10.64 -2.37 5.37
CA ALA A 150 10.99 -2.23 6.79
C ALA A 150 11.86 -3.40 7.28
N ALA A 151 11.55 -4.62 6.83
CA ALA A 151 12.26 -5.84 7.20
C ALA A 151 13.71 -5.92 6.68
N ARG A 152 14.10 -5.07 5.72
CA ARG A 152 15.50 -5.00 5.24
C ARG A 152 16.48 -4.58 6.33
N GLN A 153 16.01 -3.94 7.38
CA GLN A 153 16.81 -3.55 8.56
C GLN A 153 16.12 -4.05 9.84
N PRO A 154 16.31 -5.32 10.20
CA PRO A 154 15.59 -5.95 11.31
C PRO A 154 15.77 -5.25 12.65
N ALA A 155 16.96 -4.68 12.90
CA ALA A 155 17.25 -3.94 14.14
C ALA A 155 16.43 -2.64 14.27
N GLU A 156 15.97 -2.08 13.15
CA GLU A 156 15.20 -0.83 13.10
C GLU A 156 13.73 -1.06 12.69
N LEU A 157 13.28 -2.29 12.64
CA LEU A 157 11.96 -2.67 12.08
C LEU A 157 10.81 -1.82 12.64
N ALA A 158 10.71 -1.71 13.97
CA ALA A 158 9.63 -0.97 14.62
C ALA A 158 9.72 0.54 14.32
N THR A 159 10.91 1.12 14.44
CA THR A 159 11.16 2.55 14.16
C THR A 159 10.82 2.89 12.71
N ARG A 160 11.22 2.05 11.76
CA ARG A 160 10.93 2.24 10.33
C ARG A 160 9.45 2.15 10.05
N ARG A 161 8.74 1.15 10.59
CA ARG A 161 7.29 1.00 10.46
C ARG A 161 6.55 2.23 11.00
N SER A 162 6.89 2.65 12.21
CA SER A 162 6.30 3.83 12.84
C SER A 162 6.55 5.10 12.00
N GLY A 163 7.79 5.31 11.53
CA GLY A 163 8.14 6.44 10.67
C GLY A 163 7.35 6.48 9.37
N TYR A 164 7.22 5.35 8.67
CA TYR A 164 6.40 5.25 7.45
C TYR A 164 4.93 5.54 7.73
N ALA A 165 4.39 5.01 8.82
CA ALA A 165 3.00 5.23 9.20
C ALA A 165 2.72 6.69 9.57
N MET A 166 3.62 7.36 10.28
CA MET A 166 3.48 8.78 10.63
C MET A 166 3.44 9.66 9.38
N HIS A 167 4.30 9.40 8.40
CA HIS A 167 4.28 10.12 7.13
C HIS A 167 2.95 9.92 6.36
N ALA A 168 2.43 8.69 6.31
CA ALA A 168 1.13 8.44 5.68
C ALA A 168 -0.04 9.08 6.43
N LEU A 169 0.06 9.21 7.75
CA LEU A 169 -0.96 9.87 8.56
C LEU A 169 -1.06 11.37 8.22
N GLU A 170 0.07 12.03 7.95
CA GLU A 170 0.09 13.41 7.46
C GLU A 170 -0.55 13.53 6.08
N LEU A 171 -0.24 12.59 5.16
CA LEU A 171 -0.89 12.54 3.85
C LEU A 171 -2.41 12.34 3.96
N LEU A 172 -2.86 11.46 4.86
CA LEU A 172 -4.28 11.20 5.09
C LEU A 172 -4.99 12.47 5.61
N ALA A 173 -4.34 13.24 6.49
CA ALA A 173 -4.87 14.51 6.97
C ALA A 173 -5.08 15.50 5.83
N ASN A 174 -4.11 15.63 4.93
CA ASN A 174 -4.18 16.54 3.79
C ASN A 174 -5.24 16.15 2.75
N VAL A 175 -5.45 14.84 2.53
CA VAL A 175 -6.46 14.34 1.58
C VAL A 175 -7.89 14.49 2.12
N GLN A 176 -8.08 14.49 3.43
CA GLN A 176 -9.39 14.62 4.09
C GLN A 176 -9.71 16.06 4.52
N ALA A 177 -8.79 16.99 4.31
CA ALA A 177 -9.07 18.41 4.52
C ALA A 177 -10.15 18.88 3.53
N PRO A 178 -11.15 19.68 3.97
CA PRO A 178 -12.25 20.15 3.14
C PRO A 178 -11.78 21.12 2.04
#